data_9833b6c0d98a2f4d53f502b116fba85d
#
_entry.id   9833b6c0d98a2f4d53f502b116fba85d
#
_cell.length_a   1.000
_cell.length_b   1.000
_cell.length_c   1.000
_cell.angle_alpha   90.00
_cell.angle_beta   90.00
_cell.angle_gamma   90.00
#
_symmetry.space_group_name_H-M   'P 1'
#
loop_
_entity.id
_entity.type
_entity.pdbx_description
1 polymer ?
#
loop_
_entity_poly.entity_id
_entity_poly.type
_entity_poly.pdbx_seq_one_letter_code
_entity_poly.pdbx_strand_id
1 'polypeptide(L)'
;VYALWLSTPGMGLNTADDSREGIEKYLRRNPATCFVAEEGAEVVGAILAGHDGRRGYIHHTAVKETLRGQGIGSALVEAAMGALKAEGILKVALVVFSRNENGNRFWAQRGFERRDDLVYRNRAIGHLTRIDT
;
A
#
# COMPACT_ATOMS: atom_id res chain seq x y z
N VAL A 1 5.81 -7.96 8.48
CA VAL A 1 4.93 -7.32 7.47
C VAL A 1 3.94 -8.32 6.88
N TYR A 2 4.40 -9.47 6.40
CA TYR A 2 3.53 -10.46 5.77
C TYR A 2 2.41 -10.96 6.70
N ALA A 3 2.73 -11.24 7.96
CA ALA A 3 1.73 -11.63 8.96
C ALA A 3 0.68 -10.53 9.17
N LEU A 4 1.10 -9.27 9.17
CA LEU A 4 0.19 -8.12 9.26
C LEU A 4 -0.76 -8.10 8.06
N TRP A 5 -0.27 -8.32 6.85
CA TRP A 5 -1.11 -8.36 5.66
C TRP A 5 -2.13 -9.49 5.69
N LEU A 6 -1.70 -10.69 6.11
CA LEU A 6 -2.61 -11.84 6.21
C LEU A 6 -3.74 -11.61 7.20
N SER A 7 -3.51 -10.81 8.25
CA SER A 7 -4.52 -10.47 9.25
C SER A 7 -5.39 -9.26 8.88
N THR A 8 -5.11 -8.62 7.74
CA THR A 8 -5.81 -7.40 7.33
C THR A 8 -6.80 -7.72 6.21
N PRO A 9 -8.12 -7.61 6.46
CA PRO A 9 -9.12 -7.86 5.42
C PRO A 9 -8.98 -6.90 4.24
N GLY A 10 -9.24 -7.41 3.03
CA GLY A 10 -9.24 -6.60 1.82
C GLY A 10 -7.86 -6.24 1.28
N MET A 11 -6.81 -6.94 1.70
CA MET A 11 -5.44 -6.63 1.27
C MET A 11 -5.18 -7.00 -0.20
N GLY A 12 -5.80 -8.06 -0.71
CA GLY A 12 -5.67 -8.44 -2.13
C GLY A 12 -4.29 -8.98 -2.49
N LEU A 13 -3.81 -9.96 -1.74
CA LEU A 13 -2.49 -10.56 -1.94
C LEU A 13 -2.47 -11.60 -3.06
N ASN A 14 -1.29 -11.85 -3.62
CA ASN A 14 -1.04 -12.99 -4.50
C ASN A 14 0.29 -13.69 -4.14
N THR A 15 0.47 -14.91 -4.65
CA THR A 15 1.61 -15.76 -4.25
C THR A 15 2.94 -15.38 -4.90
N ALA A 16 2.94 -14.53 -5.92
CA ALA A 16 4.16 -14.10 -6.61
C ALA A 16 4.65 -12.72 -6.15
N ASP A 17 3.83 -11.70 -6.35
CA ASP A 17 4.22 -10.32 -6.03
C ASP A 17 4.40 -10.09 -4.53
N ASP A 18 3.61 -10.79 -3.72
CA ASP A 18 3.62 -10.65 -2.27
C ASP A 18 4.46 -11.74 -1.58
N SER A 19 5.19 -12.54 -2.35
CA SER A 19 6.22 -13.43 -1.81
C SER A 19 7.38 -12.61 -1.27
N ARG A 20 8.26 -13.26 -0.50
CA ARG A 20 9.47 -12.60 -0.01
C ARG A 20 10.30 -12.06 -1.17
N GLU A 21 10.52 -12.87 -2.21
CA GLU A 21 11.28 -12.48 -3.40
C GLU A 21 10.61 -11.33 -4.15
N GLY A 22 9.29 -11.36 -4.28
CA GLY A 22 8.53 -10.28 -4.92
C GLY A 22 8.66 -8.96 -4.19
N ILE A 23 8.54 -8.99 -2.88
CA ILE A 23 8.71 -7.78 -2.06
C ILE A 23 10.17 -7.29 -2.06
N GLU A 24 11.15 -8.18 -1.97
CA GLU A 24 12.55 -7.80 -2.07
C GLU A 24 12.86 -7.12 -3.40
N LYS A 25 12.31 -7.64 -4.49
CA LYS A 25 12.43 -7.04 -5.83
C LYS A 25 11.84 -5.63 -5.85
N TYR A 26 10.65 -5.46 -5.28
CA TYR A 26 9.99 -4.15 -5.20
C TYR A 26 10.82 -3.15 -4.37
N LEU A 27 11.34 -3.59 -3.23
CA LEU A 27 12.17 -2.74 -2.36
C LEU A 27 13.50 -2.35 -3.01
N ARG A 28 14.11 -3.24 -3.82
CA ARG A 28 15.32 -2.89 -4.56
C ARG A 28 15.05 -1.79 -5.60
N ARG A 29 13.88 -1.84 -6.24
CA ARG A 29 13.47 -0.81 -7.20
C ARG A 29 13.08 0.50 -6.52
N ASN A 30 12.47 0.41 -5.34
CA ASN A 30 11.95 1.56 -4.59
C ASN A 30 12.49 1.54 -3.15
N PRO A 31 13.79 1.79 -2.95
CA PRO A 31 14.41 1.55 -1.64
C PRO A 31 14.08 2.60 -0.57
N ALA A 32 13.56 3.77 -0.96
CA ALA A 32 13.39 4.90 -0.06
C ALA A 32 11.92 5.29 0.19
N THR A 33 10.95 4.58 -0.38
CA THR A 33 9.55 5.02 -0.40
C THR A 33 8.59 4.07 0.33
N CYS A 34 9.09 2.99 0.91
CA CYS A 34 8.33 2.06 1.73
C CYS A 34 8.69 2.25 3.20
N PHE A 35 7.71 2.17 4.08
CA PHE A 35 7.89 2.45 5.51
C PHE A 35 7.17 1.43 6.37
N VAL A 36 7.68 1.23 7.58
CA VAL A 36 7.02 0.43 8.60
C VAL A 36 6.89 1.25 9.88
N ALA A 37 5.89 0.93 10.67
CA ALA A 37 5.74 1.41 12.03
C ALA A 37 6.02 0.25 12.98
N GLU A 38 6.86 0.48 13.97
CA GLU A 38 7.22 -0.53 14.96
C GLU A 38 6.81 -0.09 16.36
N GLU A 39 6.37 -1.06 17.16
CA GLU A 39 6.13 -0.90 18.58
C GLU A 39 6.92 -2.00 19.28
N GLY A 40 8.00 -1.61 19.97
CA GLY A 40 8.96 -2.58 20.45
C GLY A 40 9.62 -3.30 19.28
N ALA A 41 9.59 -4.64 19.29
CA ALA A 41 10.12 -5.46 18.22
C ALA A 41 9.06 -5.89 17.18
N GLU A 42 7.83 -5.40 17.33
CA GLU A 42 6.72 -5.79 16.46
C GLU A 42 6.45 -4.75 15.39
N VAL A 43 6.29 -5.19 14.14
CA VAL A 43 5.80 -4.34 13.04
C VAL A 43 4.29 -4.24 13.17
N VAL A 44 3.80 -3.04 13.45
CA VAL A 44 2.37 -2.77 13.68
C VAL A 44 1.72 -2.01 12.54
N GLY A 45 2.49 -1.52 11.59
CA GLY A 45 2.00 -0.85 10.40
C GLY A 45 3.01 -0.92 9.28
N ALA A 46 2.53 -0.85 8.05
CA ALA A 46 3.40 -0.85 6.87
C ALA A 46 2.72 -0.17 5.69
N ILE A 47 3.51 0.49 4.86
CA ILE A 47 3.07 1.03 3.58
C ILE A 47 4.07 0.64 2.50
N LEU A 48 3.56 0.06 1.42
CA LEU A 48 4.34 -0.33 0.25
C LEU A 48 4.06 0.67 -0.88
N ALA A 49 4.97 1.59 -1.10
CA ALA A 49 4.83 2.65 -2.08
C ALA A 49 6.07 2.75 -2.96
N GLY A 50 5.88 3.14 -4.21
CA GLY A 50 6.97 3.29 -5.15
C GLY A 50 6.55 4.06 -6.38
N HIS A 51 7.42 4.10 -7.39
CA HIS A 51 7.14 4.79 -8.64
C HIS A 51 7.88 4.14 -9.82
N ASP A 52 7.43 4.50 -11.01
CA ASP A 52 7.99 4.03 -12.28
C ASP A 52 8.90 5.08 -12.93
N GLY A 53 9.30 6.11 -12.21
CA GLY A 53 10.03 7.28 -12.70
C GLY A 53 9.12 8.44 -13.12
N ARG A 54 7.80 8.20 -13.15
CA ARG A 54 6.83 9.21 -13.60
C ARG A 54 5.66 9.38 -12.63
N ARG A 55 5.04 8.28 -12.21
CA ARG A 55 3.89 8.28 -11.28
C ARG A 55 4.19 7.40 -10.09
N GLY A 56 3.70 7.81 -8.93
CA GLY A 56 3.74 7.00 -7.75
C GLY A 56 2.52 6.08 -7.64
N TYR A 57 2.69 5.00 -6.90
CA TYR A 57 1.62 4.06 -6.62
C TYR A 57 1.78 3.48 -5.21
N ILE A 58 0.67 3.44 -4.49
CA ILE A 58 0.62 2.81 -3.17
C ILE A 58 -0.10 1.47 -3.32
N HIS A 59 0.58 0.38 -2.93
CA HIS A 59 0.03 -0.97 -3.03
C HIS A 59 -0.66 -1.40 -1.74
N HIS A 60 0.12 -1.75 -0.72
CA HIS A 60 -0.42 -2.28 0.53
C HIS A 60 -0.15 -1.31 1.66
N THR A 61 -1.21 -0.93 2.35
CA THR A 61 -1.14 -0.10 3.55
C THR A 61 -1.95 -0.78 4.63
N ALA A 62 -1.32 -1.13 5.74
CA ALA A 62 -1.98 -1.83 6.82
C ALA A 62 -1.52 -1.30 8.17
N VAL A 63 -2.43 -1.26 9.13
CA VAL A 63 -2.16 -0.96 10.53
C VAL A 63 -2.82 -2.04 11.36
N LYS A 64 -2.13 -2.54 12.38
CA LYS A 64 -2.66 -3.53 13.31
C LYS A 64 -4.00 -3.03 13.86
N GLU A 65 -5.02 -3.89 13.82
CA GLU A 65 -6.40 -3.51 14.14
C GLU A 65 -6.53 -2.85 15.51
N THR A 66 -5.83 -3.38 16.52
CA THR A 66 -5.87 -2.86 17.89
C THR A 66 -5.24 -1.48 18.04
N LEU A 67 -4.48 -1.03 17.06
CA LEU A 67 -3.77 0.26 17.09
C LEU A 67 -4.34 1.27 16.08
N ARG A 68 -5.47 0.97 15.48
CA ARG A 68 -6.14 1.91 14.56
C ARG A 68 -6.70 3.11 15.34
N GLY A 69 -6.86 4.23 14.62
CA GLY A 69 -7.35 5.47 15.23
C GLY A 69 -6.31 6.26 16.02
N GLN A 70 -5.04 5.86 15.95
CA GLN A 70 -3.94 6.54 16.67
C GLN A 70 -3.01 7.34 15.74
N GLY A 71 -3.38 7.50 14.47
CA GLY A 71 -2.59 8.27 13.52
C GLY A 71 -1.45 7.53 12.86
N ILE A 72 -1.28 6.22 13.08
CA ILE A 72 -0.19 5.44 12.48
C ILE A 72 -0.33 5.38 10.96
N GLY A 73 -1.53 5.09 10.44
CA GLY A 73 -1.79 5.03 9.02
C GLY A 73 -1.53 6.37 8.34
N SER A 74 -1.97 7.46 8.96
CA SER A 74 -1.73 8.82 8.47
C SER A 74 -0.24 9.13 8.42
N ALA A 75 0.53 8.77 9.45
CA ALA A 75 1.97 8.98 9.49
C ALA A 75 2.70 8.19 8.40
N LEU A 76 2.27 6.95 8.15
CA LEU A 76 2.84 6.13 7.08
C LEU A 76 2.59 6.76 5.71
N VAL A 77 1.39 7.24 5.44
CA VAL A 77 1.04 7.91 4.18
C VAL A 77 1.88 9.18 4.01
N GLU A 78 1.97 10.00 5.04
CA GLU A 78 2.77 11.23 4.98
C GLU A 78 4.26 10.95 4.71
N ALA A 79 4.81 9.92 5.34
CA ALA A 79 6.20 9.51 5.10
C ALA A 79 6.41 9.08 3.64
N ALA A 80 5.52 8.24 3.11
CA ALA A 80 5.59 7.77 1.73
C ALA A 80 5.41 8.91 0.73
N MET A 81 4.43 9.80 0.95
CA MET A 81 4.18 10.95 0.07
C MET A 81 5.36 11.92 0.06
N GLY A 82 5.95 12.19 1.23
CA GLY A 82 7.14 13.03 1.34
C GLY A 82 8.34 12.45 0.61
N ALA A 83 8.57 11.15 0.73
CA ALA A 83 9.65 10.45 0.05
C ALA A 83 9.47 10.44 -1.47
N LEU A 84 8.26 10.20 -1.95
CA LEU A 84 7.94 10.26 -3.38
C LEU A 84 8.13 11.67 -3.94
N LYS A 85 7.69 12.68 -3.20
CA LYS A 85 7.88 14.08 -3.59
C LYS A 85 9.38 14.43 -3.69
N ALA A 86 10.18 13.95 -2.76
CA ALA A 86 11.63 14.16 -2.76
C ALA A 86 12.30 13.54 -4.00
N GLU A 87 11.70 12.51 -4.58
CA GLU A 87 12.16 11.88 -5.82
C GLU A 87 11.54 12.49 -7.09
N GLY A 88 10.83 13.62 -6.96
CA GLY A 88 10.27 14.34 -8.09
C GLY A 88 8.92 13.83 -8.58
N ILE A 89 8.25 12.98 -7.83
CA ILE A 89 6.94 12.46 -8.20
C ILE A 89 5.85 13.47 -7.83
N LEU A 90 4.97 13.78 -8.78
CA LEU A 90 3.96 14.82 -8.62
C LEU A 90 2.55 14.28 -8.41
N LYS A 91 2.32 12.99 -8.66
CA LYS A 91 1.00 12.39 -8.51
C LYS A 91 1.13 10.93 -8.13
N VAL A 92 0.32 10.51 -7.17
CA VAL A 92 0.31 9.15 -6.62
C VAL A 92 -1.10 8.59 -6.72
N ALA A 93 -1.20 7.34 -7.18
CA ALA A 93 -2.47 6.64 -7.32
C ALA A 93 -2.50 5.39 -6.45
N LEU A 94 -3.70 4.91 -6.20
CA LEU A 94 -3.94 3.62 -5.53
C LEU A 94 -5.31 3.09 -5.94
N VAL A 95 -5.54 1.83 -5.67
CA VAL A 95 -6.87 1.23 -5.82
C VAL A 95 -7.31 0.63 -4.48
N VAL A 96 -8.61 0.70 -4.22
CA VAL A 96 -9.25 0.17 -3.02
C VAL A 96 -10.48 -0.59 -3.47
N PHE A 97 -10.72 -1.76 -2.90
CA PHE A 97 -11.98 -2.46 -3.17
C PHE A 97 -13.15 -1.54 -2.86
N SER A 98 -14.13 -1.47 -3.76
CA SER A 98 -15.30 -0.60 -3.58
C SER A 98 -16.08 -0.94 -2.30
N ARG A 99 -16.08 -2.21 -1.88
CA ARG A 99 -16.73 -2.69 -0.66
C ARG A 99 -16.01 -2.31 0.64
N ASN A 100 -14.76 -1.85 0.54
CA ASN A 100 -13.97 -1.45 1.71
C ASN A 100 -14.29 0.00 2.08
N GLU A 101 -15.40 0.19 2.79
CA GLU A 101 -15.88 1.52 3.17
C GLU A 101 -14.90 2.27 4.06
N ASN A 102 -14.30 1.59 5.04
CA ASN A 102 -13.33 2.21 5.94
C ASN A 102 -12.07 2.64 5.18
N GLY A 103 -11.57 1.81 4.29
CA GLY A 103 -10.42 2.13 3.46
C GLY A 103 -10.70 3.32 2.54
N ASN A 104 -11.85 3.33 1.88
CA ASN A 104 -12.24 4.43 0.99
C ASN A 104 -12.36 5.75 1.77
N ARG A 105 -12.95 5.73 2.97
CA ARG A 105 -13.04 6.91 3.82
C ARG A 105 -11.66 7.40 4.26
N PHE A 106 -10.79 6.49 4.64
CA PHE A 106 -9.42 6.82 5.04
C PHE A 106 -8.68 7.57 3.92
N TRP A 107 -8.71 7.02 2.71
CA TRP A 107 -8.00 7.61 1.58
C TRP A 107 -8.60 8.95 1.14
N ALA A 108 -9.93 9.08 1.16
CA ALA A 108 -10.59 10.35 0.87
C ALA A 108 -10.15 11.45 1.86
N GLN A 109 -10.03 11.12 3.13
CA GLN A 109 -9.58 12.07 4.15
C GLN A 109 -8.10 12.47 3.97
N ARG A 110 -7.30 11.65 3.27
CA ARG A 110 -5.89 11.94 2.96
C ARG A 110 -5.74 12.67 1.62
N GLY A 111 -6.82 13.07 0.96
CA GLY A 111 -6.79 13.82 -0.27
C GLY A 111 -6.71 12.97 -1.54
N PHE A 112 -6.93 11.67 -1.45
CA PHE A 112 -6.97 10.78 -2.62
C PHE A 112 -8.38 10.77 -3.20
N GLU A 113 -8.56 11.52 -4.27
CA GLU A 113 -9.87 11.70 -4.91
C GLU A 113 -10.28 10.48 -5.71
N ARG A 114 -11.56 10.14 -5.63
CA ARG A 114 -12.15 9.08 -6.42
C ARG A 114 -12.32 9.54 -7.88
N ARG A 115 -12.00 8.66 -8.81
CA ARG A 115 -12.16 8.92 -10.25
C ARG A 115 -13.22 7.98 -10.82
N ASP A 116 -14.43 8.50 -10.97
CA ASP A 116 -15.56 7.73 -11.53
C ASP A 116 -15.56 7.70 -13.05
N ASP A 117 -14.71 8.51 -13.69
CA ASP A 117 -14.55 8.59 -15.13
C ASP A 117 -13.53 7.57 -15.69
N LEU A 118 -12.89 6.78 -14.81
CA LEU A 118 -11.89 5.79 -15.19
C LEU A 118 -12.38 4.38 -14.95
N VAL A 119 -11.93 3.46 -15.81
CA VAL A 119 -12.14 2.03 -15.63
C VAL A 119 -10.78 1.38 -15.40
N TYR A 120 -10.65 0.69 -14.29
CA TYR A 120 -9.45 -0.09 -14.00
C TYR A 120 -9.45 -1.37 -14.83
N ARG A 121 -8.37 -1.61 -15.55
CA ARG A 121 -8.20 -2.83 -16.33
C ARG A 121 -6.84 -3.43 -16.06
N ASN A 122 -6.77 -4.75 -15.90
CA ASN A 122 -5.52 -5.47 -15.76
C ASN A 122 -5.53 -6.76 -16.57
N ARG A 123 -4.34 -7.32 -16.78
CA ARG A 123 -4.18 -8.61 -17.44
C ARG A 123 -2.91 -9.26 -16.88
N ALA A 124 -3.04 -10.47 -16.37
CA ALA A 124 -1.89 -11.26 -15.95
C ALA A 124 -1.09 -11.72 -17.18
N ILE A 125 0.24 -11.67 -17.08
CA ILE A 125 1.15 -12.21 -18.08
C ILE A 125 1.92 -13.42 -17.57
N GLY A 126 1.77 -13.75 -16.32
CA GLY A 126 2.33 -14.94 -15.68
C GLY A 126 1.31 -15.58 -14.77
N HIS A 127 1.70 -16.66 -14.11
CA HIS A 127 0.81 -17.35 -13.18
C HIS A 127 0.84 -16.67 -11.81
N LEU A 128 -0.35 -16.27 -11.34
CA LEU A 128 -0.56 -15.67 -10.02
C LEU A 128 -1.68 -16.44 -9.32
N THR A 129 -1.46 -16.82 -8.07
CA THR A 129 -2.50 -17.41 -7.24
C THR A 129 -2.93 -16.39 -6.20
N ARG A 130 -4.21 -16.07 -6.21
CA ARG A 130 -4.81 -15.10 -5.28
C ARG A 130 -4.85 -15.68 -3.87
N ILE A 131 -4.52 -14.83 -2.90
CA ILE A 131 -4.68 -15.11 -1.47
C ILE A 131 -5.83 -14.25 -0.98
N ASP A 132 -6.90 -14.89 -0.54
CA ASP A 132 -8.07 -14.18 -0.03
C ASP A 132 -7.81 -13.69 1.41
N THR A 133 -8.03 -12.42 1.63
CA THR A 133 -7.95 -11.77 2.95
C THR A 133 -9.24 -10.94 3.25
#